data_4c6046ba77b6de7a1c015563bf74c929
#
_entry.id   4c6046ba77b6de7a1c015563bf74c929
#
_cell.length_a   1.000
_cell.length_b   1.000
_cell.length_c   1.000
_cell.angle_alpha   90.00
_cell.angle_beta   90.00
_cell.angle_gamma   90.00
#
_symmetry.space_group_name_H-M   'P 1'
#
loop_
_entity.id
_entity.type
_entity.pdbx_description
1 polymer ?
#
loop_
_entity_poly.entity_id
_entity_poly.type
_entity_poly.pdbx_seq_one_letter_code
_entity_poly.pdbx_strand_id
1 'polypeptide(L)'
;MRSLQTVSRGEGPSFISHTGIAAPFLRPNVDTDIIMPLNGRLALMGRESLSEGERCFEPIRYLADGSENPAFILNQEPYRTASILLAGDNFGTGSSRESAATGLRDFGFRSIIAPSFGEIFYNNCFANGVLPVVLDAEVIQHMADQVARNPEVETKVDLEENHIRRPGLAAVSFSLDARLRNKLLLGLRDLDEILRYRGEADVFLEGDQVRRPWVYNWH
;
A
#
# COMPACT_ATOMS: atom_id res chain seq x y z
N MET A 1 -6.90 33.15 -15.09
CA MET A 1 -5.80 32.15 -15.27
C MET A 1 -5.19 31.93 -13.90
N ARG A 2 -5.53 30.82 -13.21
CA ARG A 2 -4.84 30.45 -11.97
C ARG A 2 -3.49 29.85 -12.38
N SER A 3 -2.40 30.49 -11.97
CA SER A 3 -1.07 29.94 -12.15
C SER A 3 -1.01 28.55 -11.52
N LEU A 4 -0.64 27.53 -12.29
CA LEU A 4 -0.28 26.23 -11.79
C LEU A 4 0.96 26.43 -10.89
N GLN A 5 0.74 26.53 -9.58
CA GLN A 5 1.84 26.47 -8.62
C GLN A 5 2.53 25.14 -8.84
N THR A 6 3.80 25.19 -9.17
CA THR A 6 4.67 24.00 -9.29
C THR A 6 4.65 23.31 -7.94
N VAL A 7 3.99 22.16 -7.88
CA VAL A 7 3.88 21.37 -6.66
C VAL A 7 5.26 20.81 -6.37
N SER A 8 5.90 21.28 -5.29
CA SER A 8 7.15 20.71 -4.82
C SER A 8 6.94 19.24 -4.39
N ARG A 9 7.95 18.39 -4.60
CA ARG A 9 7.96 17.02 -4.05
C ARG A 9 7.90 17.08 -2.53
N GLY A 10 7.11 16.18 -1.93
CA GLY A 10 7.09 15.96 -0.49
C GLY A 10 8.29 15.10 -0.04
N GLU A 11 8.46 14.98 1.25
CA GLU A 11 9.48 14.11 1.89
C GLU A 11 8.95 12.70 2.17
N GLY A 12 7.71 12.42 1.80
CA GLY A 12 7.07 11.12 1.97
C GLY A 12 7.52 10.10 0.92
N PRO A 13 7.14 8.84 1.11
CA PRO A 13 7.46 7.77 0.17
C PRO A 13 6.73 8.00 -1.15
N SER A 14 7.48 8.04 -2.26
CA SER A 14 6.94 8.21 -3.60
C SER A 14 6.91 6.89 -4.36
N PHE A 15 5.97 6.80 -5.33
CA PHE A 15 5.88 5.72 -6.29
C PHE A 15 5.68 6.30 -7.69
N ILE A 16 6.56 5.97 -8.61
CA ILE A 16 6.46 6.36 -10.03
C ILE A 16 6.18 5.12 -10.87
N SER A 17 7.11 4.19 -10.84
CA SER A 17 6.97 2.87 -11.44
C SER A 17 7.81 1.86 -10.66
N HIS A 18 7.43 0.60 -10.74
CA HIS A 18 8.17 -0.49 -10.10
C HIS A 18 8.13 -1.72 -11.01
N THR A 19 9.27 -2.42 -11.07
CA THR A 19 9.40 -3.69 -11.79
C THR A 19 9.92 -4.74 -10.82
N GLY A 20 9.28 -5.89 -10.80
CA GLY A 20 9.69 -6.99 -9.94
C GLY A 20 8.82 -8.23 -10.09
N ILE A 21 9.14 -9.24 -9.30
CA ILE A 21 8.39 -10.50 -9.26
C ILE A 21 7.00 -10.25 -8.68
N ALA A 22 6.00 -10.79 -9.35
CA ALA A 22 4.62 -10.81 -8.85
C ALA A 22 4.33 -12.16 -8.20
N ALA A 23 3.68 -12.16 -7.02
CA ALA A 23 3.25 -13.36 -6.34
C ALA A 23 1.72 -13.49 -6.33
N PRO A 24 1.14 -14.63 -6.73
CA PRO A 24 -0.30 -14.86 -6.67
C PRO A 24 -0.72 -15.33 -5.28
N PHE A 25 -1.47 -14.50 -4.56
CA PHE A 25 -2.07 -14.83 -3.27
C PHE A 25 -3.56 -14.46 -3.28
N LEU A 26 -4.35 -15.19 -4.09
CA LEU A 26 -5.75 -14.87 -4.41
C LEU A 26 -6.77 -15.26 -3.31
N ARG A 27 -6.32 -15.39 -2.07
CA ARG A 27 -7.20 -15.65 -0.94
C ARG A 27 -8.08 -14.43 -0.69
N PRO A 28 -9.44 -14.55 -0.66
CA PRO A 28 -10.32 -13.46 -0.33
C PRO A 28 -10.34 -13.19 1.19
N ASN A 29 -10.77 -11.98 1.56
CA ASN A 29 -10.96 -11.55 2.96
C ASN A 29 -9.71 -11.75 3.82
N VAL A 30 -8.54 -11.44 3.27
CA VAL A 30 -7.30 -11.37 4.06
C VAL A 30 -7.37 -10.13 4.92
N ASP A 31 -7.61 -10.31 6.21
CA ASP A 31 -7.74 -9.22 7.16
C ASP A 31 -6.38 -8.70 7.68
N THR A 32 -6.41 -7.56 8.35
CA THR A 32 -5.20 -6.94 8.90
C THR A 32 -4.55 -7.75 10.02
N ASP A 33 -5.27 -8.68 10.68
CA ASP A 33 -4.69 -9.61 11.65
C ASP A 33 -3.92 -10.75 10.99
N ILE A 34 -4.34 -11.18 9.80
CA ILE A 34 -3.59 -12.13 8.99
C ILE A 34 -2.32 -11.47 8.44
N ILE A 35 -2.42 -10.20 7.99
CA ILE A 35 -1.27 -9.47 7.45
C ILE A 35 -0.27 -9.13 8.56
N MET A 36 -0.74 -8.52 9.65
CA MET A 36 0.12 -8.06 10.76
C MET A 36 -0.60 -8.27 12.10
N PRO A 37 -0.39 -9.42 12.77
CA PRO A 37 -1.01 -9.69 14.05
C PRO A 37 -0.42 -8.80 15.16
N LEU A 38 -1.26 -8.25 16.05
CA LEU A 38 -0.81 -7.45 17.19
C LEU A 38 0.03 -8.26 18.18
N ASN A 39 -0.47 -9.45 18.52
CA ASN A 39 0.16 -10.36 19.47
C ASN A 39 0.64 -11.59 18.70
N GLY A 40 1.70 -11.39 17.90
CA GLY A 40 2.25 -12.47 17.11
C GLY A 40 2.86 -13.56 17.97
N ARG A 41 2.70 -14.81 17.55
CA ARG A 41 3.25 -16.00 18.22
C ARG A 41 4.78 -15.98 18.25
N LEU A 42 5.42 -15.43 17.22
CA LEU A 42 6.89 -15.33 17.15
C LEU A 42 7.43 -14.44 18.27
N ALA A 43 6.74 -13.38 18.64
CA ALA A 43 7.10 -12.56 19.81
C ALA A 43 7.02 -13.38 21.10
N LEU A 44 5.97 -14.18 21.28
CA LEU A 44 5.81 -15.08 22.44
C LEU A 44 6.90 -16.18 22.50
N MET A 45 7.54 -16.48 21.37
CA MET A 45 8.66 -17.43 21.26
C MET A 45 10.04 -16.76 21.44
N GLY A 46 10.09 -15.52 21.92
CA GLY A 46 11.33 -14.78 22.13
C GLY A 46 11.95 -14.18 20.86
N ARG A 47 11.18 -14.08 19.76
CA ARG A 47 11.61 -13.44 18.51
C ARG A 47 11.07 -12.02 18.41
N GLU A 48 11.20 -11.24 19.48
CA GLU A 48 10.69 -9.86 19.55
C GLU A 48 11.47 -8.89 18.65
N SER A 49 12.70 -9.26 18.28
CA SER A 49 13.58 -8.41 17.45
C SER A 49 13.29 -8.49 15.93
N LEU A 50 12.28 -9.25 15.51
CA LEU A 50 11.91 -9.34 14.11
C LEU A 50 11.33 -8.03 13.60
N SER A 51 11.73 -7.63 12.39
CA SER A 51 11.15 -6.49 11.67
C SER A 51 9.67 -6.73 11.36
N GLU A 52 8.94 -5.66 11.02
CA GLU A 52 7.54 -5.78 10.57
C GLU A 52 7.42 -6.68 9.33
N GLY A 53 8.35 -6.57 8.38
CA GLY A 53 8.37 -7.43 7.19
C GLY A 53 8.57 -8.92 7.50
N GLU A 54 9.40 -9.25 8.48
CA GLU A 54 9.59 -10.64 8.93
C GLU A 54 8.35 -11.20 9.63
N ARG A 55 7.59 -10.34 10.33
CA ARG A 55 6.34 -10.70 11.01
C ARG A 55 5.13 -10.71 10.06
N CYS A 56 5.28 -10.17 8.86
CA CYS A 56 4.20 -10.09 7.88
C CYS A 56 3.69 -11.49 7.52
N PHE A 57 2.37 -11.65 7.53
CA PHE A 57 1.67 -12.92 7.32
C PHE A 57 1.99 -14.01 8.36
N GLU A 58 2.48 -13.65 9.53
CA GLU A 58 2.90 -14.59 10.57
C GLU A 58 1.93 -15.76 10.80
N PRO A 59 0.59 -15.55 10.90
CA PRO A 59 -0.35 -16.64 11.20
C PRO A 59 -0.37 -17.77 10.16
N ILE A 60 0.05 -17.49 8.93
CA ILE A 60 0.03 -18.43 7.80
C ILE A 60 1.41 -18.69 7.21
N ARG A 61 2.36 -17.76 7.43
CA ARG A 61 3.74 -17.85 6.96
C ARG A 61 4.58 -18.82 7.79
N TYR A 62 4.26 -18.99 9.07
CA TYR A 62 5.01 -19.84 9.99
C TYR A 62 4.14 -20.93 10.58
N LEU A 63 4.75 -22.10 10.83
CA LEU A 63 4.13 -23.22 11.53
C LEU A 63 4.09 -22.98 13.06
N ALA A 64 3.44 -23.91 13.78
CA ALA A 64 3.28 -23.79 15.23
C ALA A 64 4.61 -23.76 16.01
N ASP A 65 5.65 -24.36 15.47
CA ASP A 65 7.01 -24.42 16.03
C ASP A 65 7.87 -23.19 15.65
N GLY A 66 7.32 -22.25 14.88
CA GLY A 66 8.00 -21.05 14.41
C GLY A 66 8.87 -21.29 13.15
N SER A 67 8.89 -22.47 12.58
CA SER A 67 9.53 -22.71 11.28
C SER A 67 8.68 -22.14 10.14
N GLU A 68 9.30 -21.83 9.01
CA GLU A 68 8.59 -21.37 7.83
C GLU A 68 7.63 -22.46 7.29
N ASN A 69 6.40 -22.06 6.97
CA ASN A 69 5.43 -22.92 6.33
C ASN A 69 5.79 -23.10 4.84
N PRO A 70 6.22 -24.29 4.40
CA PRO A 70 6.62 -24.51 3.00
C PRO A 70 5.45 -24.44 2.01
N ALA A 71 4.22 -24.55 2.49
CA ALA A 71 3.02 -24.41 1.65
C ALA A 71 2.61 -22.94 1.43
N PHE A 72 3.18 -21.99 2.17
CA PHE A 72 2.88 -20.58 1.98
C PHE A 72 3.66 -20.04 0.78
N ILE A 73 2.96 -19.48 -0.20
CA ILE A 73 3.53 -19.09 -1.50
C ILE A 73 4.73 -18.14 -1.37
N LEU A 74 4.69 -17.18 -0.43
CA LEU A 74 5.76 -16.21 -0.23
C LEU A 74 7.00 -16.78 0.48
N ASN A 75 6.97 -18.06 0.90
CA ASN A 75 8.13 -18.80 1.38
C ASN A 75 8.79 -19.62 0.27
N GLN A 76 8.22 -19.64 -0.95
CA GLN A 76 8.69 -20.41 -2.08
C GLN A 76 9.43 -19.53 -3.08
N GLU A 77 10.49 -20.05 -3.71
CA GLU A 77 11.14 -19.37 -4.82
C GLU A 77 10.29 -19.48 -6.11
N PRO A 78 10.27 -18.41 -6.93
CA PRO A 78 10.94 -17.12 -6.75
C PRO A 78 10.11 -16.08 -5.97
N TYR A 79 8.94 -16.44 -5.44
CA TYR A 79 7.99 -15.53 -4.79
C TYR A 79 8.49 -14.95 -3.45
N ARG A 80 9.53 -15.54 -2.87
CA ARG A 80 10.17 -15.01 -1.65
C ARG A 80 10.68 -13.57 -1.83
N THR A 81 11.07 -13.21 -3.04
CA THR A 81 11.54 -11.88 -3.41
C THR A 81 10.48 -11.03 -4.11
N ALA A 82 9.21 -11.47 -4.07
CA ALA A 82 8.14 -10.76 -4.74
C ALA A 82 7.94 -9.37 -4.15
N SER A 83 7.77 -8.40 -5.04
CA SER A 83 7.51 -7.01 -4.71
C SER A 83 6.18 -6.48 -5.27
N ILE A 84 5.44 -7.35 -5.97
CA ILE A 84 4.08 -7.12 -6.45
C ILE A 84 3.20 -8.26 -5.94
N LEU A 85 2.10 -7.96 -5.27
CA LEU A 85 1.17 -8.96 -4.78
C LEU A 85 -0.11 -8.95 -5.64
N LEU A 86 -0.47 -10.10 -6.20
CA LEU A 86 -1.80 -10.33 -6.78
C LEU A 86 -2.67 -10.91 -5.67
N ALA A 87 -3.61 -10.15 -5.16
CA ALA A 87 -4.40 -10.49 -4.00
C ALA A 87 -5.87 -10.82 -4.36
N GLY A 88 -6.55 -11.48 -3.44
CA GLY A 88 -7.98 -11.77 -3.56
C GLY A 88 -8.85 -10.59 -3.16
N ASP A 89 -10.15 -10.79 -3.28
CA ASP A 89 -11.17 -9.79 -2.94
C ASP A 89 -11.12 -9.37 -1.47
N ASN A 90 -11.49 -8.09 -1.19
CA ASN A 90 -11.58 -7.51 0.14
C ASN A 90 -10.26 -7.64 0.94
N PHE A 91 -9.12 -7.36 0.27
CA PHE A 91 -7.79 -7.47 0.88
C PHE A 91 -7.54 -6.34 1.89
N GLY A 92 -6.97 -6.66 3.05
CA GLY A 92 -6.71 -5.70 4.11
C GLY A 92 -7.98 -5.26 4.87
N THR A 93 -9.03 -6.08 4.83
CA THR A 93 -10.26 -5.84 5.61
C THR A 93 -9.99 -5.90 7.12
N GLY A 94 -10.98 -5.49 7.92
CA GLY A 94 -10.91 -5.59 9.39
C GLY A 94 -10.48 -4.30 10.08
N SER A 95 -9.64 -4.40 11.09
CA SER A 95 -9.27 -3.28 11.96
C SER A 95 -8.38 -2.24 11.27
N SER A 96 -8.52 -0.97 11.71
CA SER A 96 -7.67 0.13 11.26
C SER A 96 -6.25 -0.02 11.79
N ARG A 97 -5.37 -0.66 11.00
CA ARG A 97 -3.95 -0.87 11.34
C ARG A 97 -3.04 -0.37 10.25
N GLU A 98 -2.34 0.69 10.54
CA GLU A 98 -1.28 1.19 9.67
C GLU A 98 -0.17 0.15 9.51
N SER A 99 0.13 -0.61 10.59
CA SER A 99 1.15 -1.66 10.58
C SER A 99 0.92 -2.75 9.53
N ALA A 100 -0.30 -2.97 9.03
CA ALA A 100 -0.52 -3.87 7.91
C ALA A 100 0.09 -3.34 6.60
N ALA A 101 0.01 -2.04 6.35
CA ALA A 101 0.61 -1.43 5.16
C ALA A 101 2.14 -1.27 5.31
N THR A 102 2.62 -0.86 6.51
CA THR A 102 4.08 -0.76 6.78
C THR A 102 4.74 -2.14 6.73
N GLY A 103 4.11 -3.16 7.30
CA GLY A 103 4.62 -4.53 7.28
C GLY A 103 4.74 -5.10 5.86
N LEU A 104 3.75 -4.88 5.01
CA LEU A 104 3.83 -5.28 3.59
C LEU A 104 4.92 -4.54 2.85
N ARG A 105 5.08 -3.24 3.10
CA ARG A 105 6.18 -2.46 2.53
C ARG A 105 7.54 -2.98 3.00
N ASP A 106 7.69 -3.27 4.30
CA ASP A 106 8.94 -3.78 4.89
C ASP A 106 9.22 -5.23 4.45
N PHE A 107 8.18 -6.01 4.13
CA PHE A 107 8.33 -7.30 3.47
C PHE A 107 8.96 -7.15 2.07
N GLY A 108 8.74 -6.00 1.41
CA GLY A 108 9.27 -5.70 0.09
C GLY A 108 8.20 -5.32 -0.95
N PHE A 109 6.91 -5.37 -0.60
CA PHE A 109 5.85 -5.05 -1.54
C PHE A 109 5.81 -3.55 -1.86
N ARG A 110 5.77 -3.25 -3.15
CA ARG A 110 5.62 -1.90 -3.70
C ARG A 110 4.24 -1.69 -4.31
N SER A 111 3.60 -2.75 -4.78
CA SER A 111 2.25 -2.69 -5.32
C SER A 111 1.44 -3.92 -4.93
N ILE A 112 0.15 -3.71 -4.66
CA ILE A 112 -0.81 -4.76 -4.37
C ILE A 112 -1.97 -4.59 -5.35
N ILE A 113 -2.33 -5.65 -6.06
CA ILE A 113 -3.37 -5.65 -7.09
C ILE A 113 -4.47 -6.59 -6.59
N ALA A 114 -5.68 -6.06 -6.37
CA ALA A 114 -6.81 -6.80 -5.83
C ALA A 114 -8.14 -6.35 -6.47
N PRO A 115 -9.18 -7.19 -6.44
CA PRO A 115 -10.52 -6.77 -6.89
C PRO A 115 -11.11 -5.68 -6.00
N SER A 116 -10.86 -5.74 -4.70
CA SER A 116 -11.24 -4.71 -3.73
C SER A 116 -10.35 -4.76 -2.49
N PHE A 117 -10.42 -3.69 -1.70
CA PHE A 117 -9.63 -3.51 -0.48
C PHE A 117 -10.51 -3.06 0.67
N GLY A 118 -10.08 -3.33 1.91
CA GLY A 118 -10.58 -2.61 3.07
C GLY A 118 -10.26 -1.13 2.95
N GLU A 119 -11.23 -0.24 3.16
CA GLU A 119 -11.12 1.20 2.91
C GLU A 119 -9.95 1.85 3.65
N ILE A 120 -9.80 1.55 4.94
CA ILE A 120 -8.71 2.12 5.76
C ILE A 120 -7.35 1.59 5.30
N PHE A 121 -7.24 0.31 5.01
CA PHE A 121 -6.01 -0.29 4.49
C PHE A 121 -5.61 0.33 3.14
N TYR A 122 -6.59 0.54 2.25
CA TYR A 122 -6.38 1.19 0.96
C TYR A 122 -5.73 2.57 1.13
N ASN A 123 -6.26 3.40 2.04
CA ASN A 123 -5.71 4.72 2.33
C ASN A 123 -4.32 4.65 3.00
N ASN A 124 -4.10 3.69 3.90
CA ASN A 124 -2.81 3.48 4.54
C ASN A 124 -1.71 3.07 3.55
N CYS A 125 -2.05 2.35 2.48
CA CYS A 125 -1.10 2.02 1.41
C CYS A 125 -0.51 3.29 0.79
N PHE A 126 -1.33 4.30 0.46
CA PHE A 126 -0.84 5.57 -0.10
C PHE A 126 0.06 6.33 0.87
N ALA A 127 -0.29 6.35 2.16
CA ALA A 127 0.52 7.00 3.18
C ALA A 127 1.91 6.35 3.32
N ASN A 128 2.01 5.06 3.02
CA ASN A 128 3.23 4.26 3.17
C ASN A 128 3.95 3.96 1.84
N GLY A 129 3.55 4.57 0.72
CA GLY A 129 4.23 4.43 -0.56
C GLY A 129 4.07 3.06 -1.22
N VAL A 130 3.02 2.34 -0.87
CA VAL A 130 2.56 1.13 -1.54
C VAL A 130 1.42 1.51 -2.48
N LEU A 131 1.48 1.09 -3.74
CA LEU A 131 0.42 1.37 -4.73
C LEU A 131 -0.64 0.25 -4.68
N PRO A 132 -1.85 0.50 -4.14
CA PRO A 132 -2.97 -0.42 -4.29
C PRO A 132 -3.66 -0.18 -5.64
N VAL A 133 -3.82 -1.22 -6.43
CA VAL A 133 -4.47 -1.18 -7.75
C VAL A 133 -5.72 -2.04 -7.71
N VAL A 134 -6.85 -1.46 -8.12
CA VAL A 134 -8.12 -2.18 -8.25
C VAL A 134 -8.29 -2.62 -9.69
N LEU A 135 -8.50 -3.92 -9.91
CA LEU A 135 -8.79 -4.53 -11.20
C LEU A 135 -9.88 -5.60 -11.04
N ASP A 136 -10.55 -5.92 -12.15
CA ASP A 136 -11.54 -7.01 -12.15
C ASP A 136 -10.90 -8.35 -11.77
N ALA A 137 -11.63 -9.17 -11.00
CA ALA A 137 -11.16 -10.47 -10.53
C ALA A 137 -10.71 -11.41 -11.66
N GLU A 138 -11.40 -11.38 -12.79
CA GLU A 138 -11.04 -12.19 -13.97
C GLU A 138 -9.68 -11.77 -14.57
N VAL A 139 -9.40 -10.46 -14.60
CA VAL A 139 -8.12 -9.92 -15.07
C VAL A 139 -6.99 -10.37 -14.13
N ILE A 140 -7.22 -10.26 -12.82
CA ILE A 140 -6.24 -10.69 -11.80
C ILE A 140 -6.00 -12.19 -11.88
N GLN A 141 -7.05 -13.00 -12.05
CA GLN A 141 -6.91 -14.45 -12.23
C GLN A 141 -6.07 -14.77 -13.46
N HIS A 142 -6.34 -14.10 -14.59
CA HIS A 142 -5.55 -14.30 -15.79
C HIS A 142 -4.08 -13.90 -15.60
N MET A 143 -3.81 -12.80 -14.89
CA MET A 143 -2.44 -12.40 -14.52
C MET A 143 -1.78 -13.46 -13.64
N ALA A 144 -2.49 -13.99 -12.64
CA ALA A 144 -1.99 -15.01 -11.73
C ALA A 144 -1.63 -16.31 -12.47
N ASP A 145 -2.46 -16.73 -13.42
CA ASP A 145 -2.19 -17.89 -14.27
C ASP A 145 -0.92 -17.70 -15.12
N GLN A 146 -0.70 -16.49 -15.64
CA GLN A 146 0.53 -16.16 -16.39
C GLN A 146 1.77 -16.12 -15.47
N VAL A 147 1.61 -15.59 -14.27
CA VAL A 147 2.66 -15.59 -13.25
C VAL A 147 3.03 -17.03 -12.86
N ALA A 148 2.05 -17.89 -12.62
CA ALA A 148 2.31 -19.29 -12.25
C ALA A 148 3.03 -20.09 -13.34
N ARG A 149 2.78 -19.78 -14.63
CA ARG A 149 3.46 -20.42 -15.78
C ARG A 149 4.92 -19.98 -15.92
N ASN A 150 5.23 -18.74 -15.61
CA ASN A 150 6.56 -18.15 -15.78
C ASN A 150 6.90 -17.26 -14.56
N PRO A 151 7.12 -17.85 -13.39
CA PRO A 151 7.18 -17.09 -12.14
C PRO A 151 8.37 -16.12 -12.03
N GLU A 152 9.46 -16.37 -12.75
CA GLU A 152 10.66 -15.50 -12.77
C GLU A 152 10.53 -14.30 -13.68
N VAL A 153 9.48 -14.21 -14.52
CA VAL A 153 9.27 -13.08 -15.40
C VAL A 153 8.72 -11.91 -14.59
N GLU A 154 9.38 -10.78 -14.67
CA GLU A 154 8.99 -9.58 -13.92
C GLU A 154 7.74 -8.92 -14.51
N THR A 155 7.02 -8.24 -13.63
CA THR A 155 5.87 -7.39 -13.95
C THR A 155 6.24 -5.94 -13.67
N LYS A 156 5.94 -5.02 -14.58
CA LYS A 156 6.08 -3.57 -14.37
C LYS A 156 4.72 -2.95 -14.05
N VAL A 157 4.64 -2.22 -12.95
CA VAL A 157 3.51 -1.36 -12.59
C VAL A 157 3.96 0.08 -12.75
N ASP A 158 3.27 0.84 -13.60
CA ASP A 158 3.61 2.21 -13.95
C ASP A 158 2.47 3.15 -13.60
N LEU A 159 2.70 4.02 -12.61
CA LEU A 159 1.71 4.98 -12.12
C LEU A 159 1.60 6.23 -13.02
N GLU A 160 2.67 6.61 -13.72
CA GLU A 160 2.60 7.74 -14.65
C GLU A 160 1.73 7.40 -15.85
N GLU A 161 1.86 6.18 -16.36
CA GLU A 161 1.09 5.71 -17.51
C GLU A 161 -0.23 5.02 -17.12
N ASN A 162 -0.42 4.70 -15.82
CA ASN A 162 -1.52 3.91 -15.29
C ASN A 162 -1.67 2.55 -16.00
N HIS A 163 -0.54 1.86 -16.20
CA HIS A 163 -0.50 0.57 -16.88
C HIS A 163 0.31 -0.45 -16.11
N ILE A 164 -0.13 -1.70 -16.23
CA ILE A 164 0.64 -2.87 -15.80
C ILE A 164 1.08 -3.59 -17.07
N ARG A 165 2.37 -3.93 -17.15
CA ARG A 165 2.97 -4.64 -18.27
C ARG A 165 3.74 -5.86 -17.78
N ARG A 166 3.57 -6.96 -18.51
CA ARG A 166 4.32 -8.18 -18.30
C ARG A 166 4.57 -8.83 -19.66
N PRO A 167 5.78 -9.31 -19.97
CA PRO A 167 6.04 -10.07 -21.19
C PRO A 167 5.05 -11.23 -21.36
N GLY A 168 4.47 -11.34 -22.53
CA GLY A 168 3.45 -12.37 -22.85
C GLY A 168 2.03 -12.06 -22.40
N LEU A 169 1.79 -10.86 -21.82
CA LEU A 169 0.46 -10.38 -21.46
C LEU A 169 0.17 -9.05 -22.16
N ALA A 170 -1.08 -8.84 -22.58
CA ALA A 170 -1.52 -7.53 -23.02
C ALA A 170 -1.42 -6.51 -21.87
N ALA A 171 -1.04 -5.27 -22.20
CA ALA A 171 -0.96 -4.23 -21.18
C ALA A 171 -2.35 -4.00 -20.53
N VAL A 172 -2.39 -4.00 -19.20
CA VAL A 172 -3.61 -3.79 -18.43
C VAL A 172 -3.61 -2.36 -17.93
N SER A 173 -4.64 -1.59 -18.24
CA SER A 173 -4.84 -0.24 -17.72
C SER A 173 -5.58 -0.28 -16.39
N PHE A 174 -5.27 0.66 -15.51
CA PHE A 174 -5.99 0.89 -14.27
C PHE A 174 -6.33 2.37 -14.08
N SER A 175 -7.29 2.67 -13.24
CA SER A 175 -7.65 4.03 -12.88
C SER A 175 -7.41 4.28 -11.40
N LEU A 176 -7.02 5.50 -11.07
CA LEU A 176 -6.81 5.94 -9.70
C LEU A 176 -7.36 7.36 -9.55
N ASP A 177 -7.90 7.67 -8.39
CA ASP A 177 -8.27 9.04 -8.05
C ASP A 177 -7.09 10.00 -8.23
N ALA A 178 -7.31 11.14 -8.87
CA ALA A 178 -6.25 12.08 -9.23
C ALA A 178 -5.48 12.62 -8.01
N ARG A 179 -6.15 12.81 -6.86
CA ARG A 179 -5.51 13.26 -5.63
C ARG A 179 -4.60 12.19 -5.06
N LEU A 180 -5.08 10.94 -4.97
CA LEU A 180 -4.30 9.80 -4.47
C LEU A 180 -3.12 9.50 -5.40
N ARG A 181 -3.32 9.58 -6.71
CA ARG A 181 -2.26 9.46 -7.70
C ARG A 181 -1.16 10.51 -7.47
N ASN A 182 -1.53 11.77 -7.35
CA ASN A 182 -0.58 12.86 -7.12
C ASN A 182 0.14 12.72 -5.77
N LYS A 183 -0.56 12.26 -4.72
CA LYS A 183 0.03 11.97 -3.42
C LYS A 183 1.20 11.00 -3.54
N LEU A 184 1.03 9.89 -4.25
CA LEU A 184 2.10 8.90 -4.48
C LEU A 184 3.19 9.41 -5.42
N LEU A 185 2.84 10.02 -6.56
CA LEU A 185 3.83 10.51 -7.51
C LEU A 185 4.78 11.55 -6.89
N LEU A 186 4.25 12.41 -6.01
CA LEU A 186 4.99 13.50 -5.41
C LEU A 186 5.53 13.19 -4.00
N GLY A 187 5.19 12.03 -3.44
CA GLY A 187 5.57 11.66 -2.08
C GLY A 187 5.00 12.62 -1.02
N LEU A 188 3.72 13.01 -1.16
CA LEU A 188 3.08 13.94 -0.24
C LEU A 188 2.54 13.22 0.99
N ARG A 189 2.87 13.73 2.16
CA ARG A 189 2.22 13.37 3.42
C ARG A 189 0.94 14.19 3.59
N ASP A 190 0.03 13.75 4.43
CA ASP A 190 -1.21 14.49 4.73
C ASP A 190 -0.92 15.90 5.25
N LEU A 191 0.14 16.05 6.05
CA LEU A 191 0.59 17.35 6.52
C LEU A 191 1.01 18.27 5.35
N ASP A 192 1.70 17.75 4.34
CA ASP A 192 2.13 18.53 3.18
C ASP A 192 0.94 19.04 2.38
N GLU A 193 -0.16 18.27 2.30
CA GLU A 193 -1.41 18.67 1.68
C GLU A 193 -2.10 19.80 2.49
N ILE A 194 -2.15 19.68 3.82
CA ILE A 194 -2.77 20.66 4.71
C ILE A 194 -1.98 21.98 4.69
N LEU A 195 -0.65 21.93 4.72
CA LEU A 195 0.22 23.11 4.72
C LEU A 195 0.08 23.98 3.46
N ARG A 196 -0.46 23.45 2.36
CA ARG A 196 -0.77 24.26 1.16
C ARG A 196 -1.82 25.31 1.41
N TYR A 197 -2.73 25.06 2.35
CA TYR A 197 -3.80 25.98 2.72
C TYR A 197 -3.40 26.96 3.84
N ARG A 198 -2.11 26.90 4.29
CA ARG A 198 -1.65 27.74 5.41
C ARG A 198 -1.92 29.23 5.18
N GLY A 199 -1.61 29.76 3.99
CA GLY A 199 -1.84 31.15 3.68
C GLY A 199 -3.33 31.55 3.72
N GLU A 200 -4.21 30.66 3.24
CA GLU A 200 -5.67 30.88 3.30
C GLU A 200 -6.17 30.80 4.76
N ALA A 201 -5.62 29.87 5.54
CA ALA A 201 -5.94 29.73 6.95
C ALA A 201 -5.47 30.94 7.77
N ASP A 202 -4.28 31.48 7.51
CA ASP A 202 -3.74 32.65 8.17
C ASP A 202 -4.64 33.90 7.89
N VAL A 203 -5.03 34.11 6.64
CA VAL A 203 -5.97 35.19 6.26
C VAL A 203 -7.34 35.02 6.93
N PHE A 204 -7.84 33.78 6.99
CA PHE A 204 -9.09 33.48 7.69
C PHE A 204 -8.97 33.78 9.18
N LEU A 205 -7.89 33.37 9.83
CA LEU A 205 -7.66 33.56 11.27
C LEU A 205 -7.56 35.04 11.62
N GLU A 206 -6.83 35.86 10.83
CA GLU A 206 -6.75 37.33 11.03
C GLU A 206 -8.14 37.97 10.97
N GLY A 207 -8.94 37.66 9.97
CA GLY A 207 -10.30 38.14 9.84
C GLY A 207 -11.24 37.64 10.93
N ASP A 208 -11.04 36.44 11.43
CA ASP A 208 -11.86 35.84 12.46
C ASP A 208 -11.55 36.40 13.86
N GLN A 209 -10.28 36.71 14.15
CA GLN A 209 -9.88 37.39 15.39
C GLN A 209 -10.55 38.75 15.54
N VAL A 210 -10.74 39.44 14.43
CA VAL A 210 -11.47 40.72 14.45
C VAL A 210 -12.97 40.50 14.67
N ARG A 211 -13.56 39.50 14.06
CA ARG A 211 -15.01 39.21 14.15
C ARG A 211 -15.41 38.52 15.44
N ARG A 212 -14.54 37.68 15.98
CA ARG A 212 -14.82 36.84 17.15
C ARG A 212 -13.66 36.84 18.15
N PRO A 213 -13.25 38.02 18.69
CA PRO A 213 -12.09 38.12 19.59
C PRO A 213 -12.22 37.29 20.85
N TRP A 214 -13.43 36.97 21.30
CA TRP A 214 -13.69 36.15 22.49
C TRP A 214 -13.29 34.67 22.31
N VAL A 215 -13.13 34.19 21.08
CA VAL A 215 -12.69 32.82 20.80
C VAL A 215 -11.19 32.64 21.08
N TYR A 216 -10.42 33.70 20.98
CA TYR A 216 -8.95 33.71 21.06
C TYR A 216 -8.41 34.21 22.40
N ASN A 217 -9.23 34.83 23.23
CA ASN A 217 -8.85 35.41 24.53
C ASN A 217 -9.32 34.47 25.65
N TRP A 218 -8.63 33.32 25.80
CA TRP A 218 -8.82 32.41 26.91
C TRP A 218 -7.84 32.81 28.03
N HIS A 219 -8.37 33.52 29.06
CA HIS A 219 -7.68 33.84 30.32
C HIS A 219 -8.32 33.04 31.45
#